data_663a8b269f4fbd22591167cdffd6ded5
#
_entry.id   663a8b269f4fbd22591167cdffd6ded5
#
_cell.length_a   1.000
_cell.length_b   1.000
_cell.length_c   1.000
_cell.angle_alpha   90.00
_cell.angle_beta   90.00
_cell.angle_gamma   90.00
#
_symmetry.space_group_name_H-M   'P 1'
#
loop_
_entity.id
_entity.type
_entity.pdbx_description
1 polymer ?
#
loop_
_entity_poly.entity_id
_entity_poly.type
_entity_poly.pdbx_seq_one_letter_code
_entity_poly.pdbx_strand_id
1 'polypeptide(L)'
;MFGYRESYSMYYADCPLLFTSVFNILAIGLIIHSNKEWAYPSIFLITLALFNMHDFAFIHYTAAIAFFFSATYAMWNDKRVPWFGRVSLGFYCLWFFGLIWFEMVQVLLVCIFHLIYTLKIMNLKTEKKSLNQVR
;
A
#
# COMPACT_ATOMS: atom_id res chain seq x y z
N MET A 1 4.68 -16.75 -20.92
CA MET A 1 4.35 -15.31 -21.05
C MET A 1 3.19 -15.03 -20.12
N PHE A 2 3.35 -14.17 -19.10
CA PHE A 2 2.25 -13.84 -18.18
C PHE A 2 1.18 -13.06 -18.94
N GLY A 3 -0.02 -13.62 -19.03
CA GLY A 3 -1.18 -12.92 -19.62
C GLY A 3 -1.62 -11.76 -18.72
N TYR A 4 -2.32 -10.78 -19.32
CA TYR A 4 -2.96 -9.72 -18.54
C TYR A 4 -4.03 -10.30 -17.61
N ARG A 5 -4.00 -9.89 -16.32
CA ARG A 5 -4.96 -10.29 -15.29
C ARG A 5 -5.72 -9.07 -14.76
N GLU A 6 -6.94 -9.30 -14.32
CA GLU A 6 -7.84 -8.23 -13.87
C GLU A 6 -7.45 -7.64 -12.50
N SER A 7 -6.70 -8.39 -11.68
CA SER A 7 -6.21 -7.92 -10.40
C SER A 7 -4.83 -8.48 -10.06
N TYR A 8 -4.13 -7.86 -9.12
CA TYR A 8 -2.84 -8.35 -8.64
C TYR A 8 -2.93 -9.74 -8.00
N SER A 9 -4.02 -10.01 -7.29
CA SER A 9 -4.24 -11.30 -6.63
C SER A 9 -4.34 -12.49 -7.61
N MET A 10 -4.75 -12.23 -8.85
CA MET A 10 -4.79 -13.26 -9.88
C MET A 10 -3.40 -13.73 -10.34
N TYR A 11 -2.35 -12.90 -10.17
CA TYR A 11 -0.98 -13.29 -10.46
C TYR A 11 -0.41 -14.27 -9.43
N TYR A 12 -1.08 -14.46 -8.29
CA TYR A 12 -0.69 -15.48 -7.31
C TYR A 12 -0.65 -16.90 -7.93
N ALA A 13 -1.62 -17.21 -8.77
CA ALA A 13 -1.68 -18.53 -9.44
C ALA A 13 -0.49 -18.76 -10.39
N ASP A 14 0.01 -17.69 -11.02
CA ASP A 14 1.11 -17.76 -11.98
C ASP A 14 2.48 -17.81 -11.28
N CYS A 15 2.64 -17.08 -10.18
CA CYS A 15 3.92 -16.96 -9.47
C CYS A 15 3.75 -16.71 -7.95
N PRO A 16 3.31 -17.71 -7.18
CA PRO A 16 2.93 -17.52 -5.78
C PRO A 16 4.08 -17.02 -4.90
N LEU A 17 5.30 -17.53 -5.11
CA LEU A 17 6.47 -17.12 -4.33
C LEU A 17 6.81 -15.65 -4.56
N LEU A 18 6.78 -15.18 -5.80
CA LEU A 18 7.06 -13.78 -6.13
C LEU A 18 5.99 -12.88 -5.53
N PHE A 19 4.72 -13.22 -5.69
CA PHE A 19 3.60 -12.46 -5.14
C PHE A 19 3.72 -12.33 -3.62
N THR A 20 3.85 -13.47 -2.92
CA THR A 20 3.98 -13.51 -1.45
C THR A 20 5.20 -12.71 -0.98
N SER A 21 6.36 -12.86 -1.66
CA SER A 21 7.58 -12.13 -1.29
C SER A 21 7.42 -10.63 -1.44
N VAL A 22 6.87 -10.15 -2.56
CA VAL A 22 6.66 -8.72 -2.80
C VAL A 22 5.73 -8.12 -1.76
N PHE A 23 4.61 -8.76 -1.46
CA PHE A 23 3.64 -8.24 -0.50
C PHE A 23 4.19 -8.25 0.94
N ASN A 24 4.96 -9.27 1.32
CA ASN A 24 5.62 -9.30 2.63
C ASN A 24 6.72 -8.23 2.76
N ILE A 25 7.52 -8.01 1.72
CA ILE A 25 8.53 -6.94 1.71
C ILE A 25 7.86 -5.57 1.85
N LEU A 26 6.76 -5.33 1.11
CA LEU A 26 5.98 -4.10 1.23
C LEU A 26 5.42 -3.94 2.65
N ALA A 27 4.82 -4.97 3.22
CA ALA A 27 4.26 -4.93 4.57
C ALA A 27 5.33 -4.62 5.63
N ILE A 28 6.50 -5.25 5.55
CA ILE A 28 7.63 -5.00 6.43
C ILE A 28 8.12 -3.57 6.25
N GLY A 29 8.22 -3.08 5.01
CA GLY A 29 8.57 -1.70 4.70
C GLY A 29 7.60 -0.69 5.34
N LEU A 30 6.30 -0.97 5.28
CA LEU A 30 5.26 -0.16 5.92
C LEU A 30 5.43 -0.10 7.45
N ILE A 31 5.75 -1.22 8.09
CA ILE A 31 5.96 -1.28 9.55
C ILE A 31 7.21 -0.51 9.97
N ILE A 32 8.32 -0.68 9.26
CA ILE A 32 9.62 -0.11 9.65
C ILE A 32 9.68 1.39 9.38
N HIS A 33 9.15 1.85 8.26
CA HIS A 33 9.36 3.22 7.77
C HIS A 33 8.21 4.17 8.05
N SER A 34 7.10 3.69 8.61
CA SER A 34 5.88 4.47 8.71
C SER A 34 5.41 4.69 10.15
N ASN A 35 4.41 5.57 10.32
CA ASN A 35 3.78 5.85 11.60
C ASN A 35 2.94 4.65 12.08
N LYS A 36 2.51 4.68 13.34
CA LYS A 36 1.68 3.63 13.97
C LYS A 36 0.40 3.32 13.19
N GLU A 37 -0.15 4.28 12.46
CA GLU A 37 -1.36 4.12 11.65
C GLU A 37 -1.18 3.13 10.49
N TRP A 38 0.07 2.90 10.06
CA TRP A 38 0.39 1.94 9.01
C TRP A 38 0.50 0.49 9.49
N ALA A 39 0.44 0.26 10.80
CA ALA A 39 0.46 -1.10 11.35
C ALA A 39 -0.74 -1.94 10.86
N TYR A 40 -1.94 -1.34 10.82
CA TYR A 40 -3.15 -2.04 10.34
C TYR A 40 -3.07 -2.41 8.86
N PRO A 41 -2.77 -1.48 7.93
CA PRO A 41 -2.55 -1.84 6.53
C PRO A 41 -1.53 -2.94 6.35
N SER A 42 -0.43 -2.91 7.12
CA SER A 42 0.62 -3.94 7.04
C SER A 42 0.12 -5.32 7.44
N ILE A 43 -0.65 -5.43 8.51
CA ILE A 43 -1.24 -6.70 8.94
C ILE A 43 -2.17 -7.26 7.87
N PHE A 44 -3.04 -6.43 7.29
CA PHE A 44 -3.94 -6.86 6.23
C PHE A 44 -3.20 -7.26 4.96
N LEU A 45 -2.09 -6.58 4.64
CA LEU A 45 -1.25 -6.94 3.49
C LEU A 45 -0.55 -8.29 3.69
N ILE A 46 -0.09 -8.58 4.91
CA ILE A 46 0.45 -9.91 5.27
C ILE A 46 -0.66 -10.97 5.15
N THR A 47 -1.86 -10.67 5.62
CA THR A 47 -3.00 -11.58 5.50
C THR A 47 -3.31 -11.89 4.03
N LEU A 48 -3.30 -10.88 3.15
CA LEU A 48 -3.44 -11.05 1.71
C LEU A 48 -2.37 -11.95 1.11
N ALA A 49 -1.13 -11.84 1.59
CA ALA A 49 -0.01 -12.64 1.11
C ALA A 49 -0.11 -14.11 1.57
N LEU A 50 -0.69 -14.37 2.73
CA LEU A 50 -0.82 -15.71 3.31
C LEU A 50 -2.05 -16.47 2.81
N PHE A 51 -3.17 -15.79 2.59
CA PHE A 51 -4.43 -16.40 2.19
C PHE A 51 -4.71 -16.12 0.71
N ASN A 52 -4.45 -17.12 -0.13
CA ASN A 52 -4.72 -16.98 -1.56
C ASN A 52 -6.22 -16.90 -1.86
N MET A 53 -6.56 -16.27 -2.97
CA MET A 53 -7.94 -16.07 -3.40
C MET A 53 -8.65 -17.39 -3.76
N HIS A 54 -7.88 -18.41 -4.18
CA HIS A 54 -8.46 -19.67 -4.69
C HIS A 54 -9.06 -20.51 -3.57
N ASP A 55 -8.32 -20.65 -2.45
CA ASP A 55 -8.73 -21.53 -1.35
C ASP A 55 -9.44 -20.77 -0.23
N PHE A 56 -9.16 -19.47 -0.09
CA PHE A 56 -9.64 -18.63 1.02
C PHE A 56 -10.24 -17.32 0.55
N ALA A 57 -11.09 -17.35 -0.49
CA ALA A 57 -11.66 -16.17 -1.14
C ALA A 57 -12.26 -15.16 -0.15
N PHE A 58 -13.05 -15.61 0.82
CA PHE A 58 -13.69 -14.72 1.79
C PHE A 58 -12.66 -13.96 2.65
N ILE A 59 -11.64 -14.66 3.17
CA ILE A 59 -10.59 -14.05 3.99
C ILE A 59 -9.78 -13.09 3.14
N HIS A 60 -9.43 -13.49 1.91
CA HIS A 60 -8.67 -12.69 0.98
C HIS A 60 -9.38 -11.36 0.63
N TYR A 61 -10.64 -11.41 0.21
CA TYR A 61 -11.40 -10.20 -0.12
C TYR A 61 -11.62 -9.31 1.10
N THR A 62 -11.90 -9.88 2.27
CA THR A 62 -12.07 -9.12 3.51
C THR A 62 -10.76 -8.40 3.87
N ALA A 63 -9.62 -9.09 3.77
CA ALA A 63 -8.32 -8.49 4.01
C ALA A 63 -7.97 -7.41 2.97
N ALA A 64 -8.34 -7.60 1.69
CA ALA A 64 -8.13 -6.60 0.64
C ALA A 64 -8.91 -5.31 0.93
N ILE A 65 -10.19 -5.43 1.24
CA ILE A 65 -11.04 -4.29 1.60
C ILE A 65 -10.47 -3.58 2.83
N ALA A 66 -10.14 -4.32 3.89
CA ALA A 66 -9.59 -3.77 5.11
C ALA A 66 -8.23 -3.09 4.87
N PHE A 67 -7.36 -3.66 4.02
CA PHE A 67 -6.10 -3.04 3.60
C PHE A 67 -6.33 -1.68 2.95
N PHE A 68 -7.18 -1.60 1.94
CA PHE A 68 -7.40 -0.36 1.22
C PHE A 68 -8.03 0.73 2.10
N PHE A 69 -9.03 0.39 2.91
CA PHE A 69 -9.64 1.35 3.83
C PHE A 69 -8.64 1.85 4.89
N SER A 70 -7.89 0.96 5.52
CA SER A 70 -6.90 1.34 6.54
C SER A 70 -5.73 2.12 5.94
N ALA A 71 -5.28 1.80 4.73
CA ALA A 71 -4.25 2.57 4.02
C ALA A 71 -4.73 3.98 3.66
N THR A 72 -5.97 4.11 3.17
CA THR A 72 -6.58 5.41 2.91
C THR A 72 -6.70 6.25 4.17
N TYR A 73 -7.12 5.64 5.28
CA TYR A 73 -7.19 6.29 6.59
C TYR A 73 -5.81 6.75 7.06
N ALA A 74 -4.78 5.91 6.93
CA ALA A 74 -3.41 6.26 7.28
C ALA A 74 -2.87 7.43 6.42
N MET A 75 -3.14 7.42 5.10
CA MET A 75 -2.78 8.53 4.20
C MET A 75 -3.54 9.81 4.52
N TRP A 76 -4.81 9.72 4.91
CA TRP A 76 -5.64 10.88 5.29
C TRP A 76 -5.10 11.57 6.54
N ASN A 77 -4.68 10.81 7.53
CA ASN A 77 -4.18 11.34 8.79
C ASN A 77 -2.73 11.84 8.72
N ASP A 78 -2.00 11.55 7.64
CA ASP A 78 -0.65 12.08 7.48
C ASP A 78 -0.67 13.57 7.12
N LYS A 79 -0.34 14.39 8.13
CA LYS A 79 -0.32 15.86 8.01
C LYS A 79 0.65 16.39 6.95
N ARG A 80 1.61 15.57 6.49
CA ARG A 80 2.63 15.97 5.52
C ARG A 80 2.11 15.99 4.09
N VAL A 81 1.18 15.09 3.79
CA VAL A 81 0.62 14.93 2.44
C VAL A 81 -0.88 14.57 2.49
N PRO A 82 -1.72 15.39 3.16
CA PRO A 82 -3.12 15.03 3.46
C PRO A 82 -3.99 14.88 2.20
N TRP A 83 -3.56 15.42 1.08
CA TRP A 83 -4.29 15.32 -0.19
C TRP A 83 -4.29 13.90 -0.75
N PHE A 84 -3.29 13.05 -0.42
CA PHE A 84 -3.26 11.65 -0.87
C PHE A 84 -4.46 10.85 -0.37
N GLY A 85 -4.86 11.00 0.89
CA GLY A 85 -6.04 10.34 1.42
C GLY A 85 -7.33 10.77 0.69
N ARG A 86 -7.42 12.06 0.32
CA ARG A 86 -8.57 12.58 -0.45
C ARG A 86 -8.62 12.01 -1.86
N VAL A 87 -7.47 11.94 -2.53
CA VAL A 87 -7.36 11.33 -3.86
C VAL A 87 -7.72 9.85 -3.80
N SER A 88 -7.17 9.11 -2.82
CA SER A 88 -7.50 7.69 -2.60
C SER A 88 -9.00 7.51 -2.37
N LEU A 89 -9.64 8.34 -1.53
CA LEU A 89 -11.08 8.30 -1.31
C LEU A 89 -11.89 8.55 -2.59
N GLY A 90 -11.44 9.48 -3.45
CA GLY A 90 -12.07 9.73 -4.74
C GLY A 90 -12.11 8.50 -5.65
N PHE A 91 -11.05 7.68 -5.62
CA PHE A 91 -11.01 6.43 -6.40
C PHE A 91 -12.00 5.37 -5.90
N TYR A 92 -12.42 5.39 -4.63
CA TYR A 92 -13.50 4.49 -4.17
C TYR A 92 -14.83 4.78 -4.85
N CYS A 93 -15.11 6.03 -5.19
CA CYS A 93 -16.30 6.37 -5.97
C CYS A 93 -16.26 5.72 -7.36
N LEU A 94 -15.08 5.57 -7.95
CA LEU A 94 -14.91 4.92 -9.24
C LEU A 94 -15.09 3.40 -9.18
N TRP A 95 -14.88 2.78 -8.02
CA TRP A 95 -15.14 1.34 -7.81
C TRP A 95 -16.61 0.99 -8.02
N PHE A 96 -17.53 1.86 -7.59
CA PHE A 96 -18.95 1.68 -7.85
C PHE A 96 -19.32 1.65 -9.33
N PHE A 97 -18.47 2.22 -10.19
CA PHE A 97 -18.65 2.20 -11.65
C PHE A 97 -18.00 0.99 -12.33
N GLY A 98 -17.57 -0.01 -11.56
CA GLY A 98 -17.05 -1.28 -12.09
C GLY A 98 -15.69 -1.17 -12.79
N LEU A 99 -14.89 -0.16 -12.44
CA LEU A 99 -13.56 -0.01 -13.02
C LEU A 99 -12.62 -1.09 -12.49
N ILE A 100 -12.28 -2.02 -13.36
CA ILE A 100 -11.41 -3.19 -13.16
C ILE A 100 -10.02 -2.80 -12.60
N TRP A 101 -9.59 -1.57 -12.85
CA TRP A 101 -8.27 -1.03 -12.46
C TRP A 101 -8.17 -0.52 -11.02
N PHE A 102 -9.25 -0.57 -10.25
CA PHE A 102 -9.29 0.03 -8.91
C PHE A 102 -8.17 -0.48 -8.00
N GLU A 103 -7.98 -1.78 -7.92
CA GLU A 103 -6.95 -2.41 -7.08
C GLU A 103 -5.54 -1.93 -7.48
N MET A 104 -5.26 -1.94 -8.79
CA MET A 104 -3.96 -1.51 -9.32
C MET A 104 -3.66 -0.04 -9.02
N VAL A 105 -4.65 0.84 -9.20
CA VAL A 105 -4.51 2.26 -8.91
C VAL A 105 -4.31 2.52 -7.43
N GLN A 106 -5.03 1.83 -6.55
CA GLN A 106 -4.88 1.98 -5.11
C GLN A 106 -3.50 1.51 -4.62
N VAL A 107 -3.02 0.36 -5.09
CA VAL A 107 -1.66 -0.11 -4.76
C VAL A 107 -0.61 0.89 -5.25
N LEU A 108 -0.76 1.41 -6.47
CA LEU A 108 0.14 2.42 -7.02
C LEU A 108 0.15 3.70 -6.17
N LEU A 109 -1.02 4.17 -5.72
CA LEU A 109 -1.12 5.33 -4.83
C LEU A 109 -0.40 5.10 -3.50
N VAL A 110 -0.54 3.92 -2.89
CA VAL A 110 0.19 3.55 -1.67
C VAL A 110 1.70 3.58 -1.92
N CYS A 111 2.17 3.01 -3.04
CA CYS A 111 3.60 3.01 -3.40
C CYS A 111 4.15 4.43 -3.62
N ILE A 112 3.42 5.27 -4.36
CA ILE A 112 3.81 6.67 -4.61
C ILE A 112 3.84 7.46 -3.30
N PHE A 113 2.83 7.27 -2.44
CA PHE A 113 2.81 7.89 -1.12
C PHE A 113 4.08 7.57 -0.33
N HIS A 114 4.45 6.29 -0.25
CA HIS A 114 5.64 5.86 0.49
C HIS A 114 6.93 6.37 -0.13
N LEU A 115 7.03 6.44 -1.43
CA LEU A 115 8.18 7.02 -2.12
C LEU A 115 8.35 8.49 -1.74
N ILE A 116 7.30 9.30 -1.86
CA ILE A 116 7.33 10.73 -1.51
C ILE A 116 7.63 10.92 -0.02
N TYR A 117 7.01 10.10 0.84
CA TYR A 117 7.24 10.11 2.27
C TYR A 117 8.72 9.85 2.61
N THR A 118 9.31 8.82 2.02
CA THR A 118 10.71 8.45 2.23
C THR A 118 11.65 9.56 1.77
N LEU A 119 11.44 10.11 0.57
CA LEU A 119 12.24 11.21 0.02
C LEU A 119 12.17 12.45 0.93
N LYS A 120 10.99 12.77 1.43
CA LYS A 120 10.81 13.92 2.33
C LYS A 120 11.53 13.76 3.66
N ILE A 121 11.51 12.55 4.23
CA ILE A 121 12.27 12.25 5.46
C ILE A 121 13.78 12.32 5.21
N MET A 122 14.27 11.81 4.09
CA MET A 122 15.70 11.86 3.75
C MET A 122 16.18 13.31 3.62
N ASN A 123 15.42 14.16 2.94
CA ASN A 123 15.76 15.58 2.80
C ASN A 123 15.85 16.29 4.15
N LEU A 124 14.85 16.07 5.04
CA LEU A 124 14.87 16.66 6.39
C LEU A 124 16.07 16.20 7.23
N LYS A 125 16.49 14.94 7.11
CA LYS A 125 17.70 14.44 7.80
C LYS A 125 18.98 15.07 7.26
N THR A 126 19.05 15.29 5.95
CA THR A 126 20.22 15.92 5.31
C THR A 126 20.36 17.39 5.73
N GLU A 127 19.26 18.15 5.72
CA GLU A 127 19.25 19.53 6.21
C GLU A 127 19.68 19.66 7.67
N LYS A 128 19.15 18.77 8.53
CA LYS A 128 19.52 18.77 9.95
C LYS A 128 20.99 18.45 10.19
N LYS A 129 21.57 17.58 9.36
CA LYS A 129 23.00 17.24 9.43
C LYS A 129 23.88 18.41 8.98
N SER A 130 23.51 19.14 7.93
CA SER A 130 24.24 20.33 7.46
C SER A 130 24.22 21.46 8.50
N LEU A 131 23.08 21.71 9.14
CA LEU A 131 22.96 22.72 10.20
C LEU A 131 23.81 22.40 11.43
N ASN A 132 23.99 21.14 11.78
CA ASN A 132 24.82 20.73 12.92
C ASN A 132 26.33 20.76 12.59
N GLN A 133 26.73 20.81 11.33
CA GLN A 133 28.14 20.95 10.92
C GLN A 133 28.59 22.41 10.85
N VAL A 134 27.67 23.35 10.81
CA VAL A 134 27.95 24.80 10.74
C VAL A 134 27.98 25.46 12.13
N ARG A 135 27.61 24.73 13.17
CA ARG A 135 27.73 25.14 14.59
C ARG A 135 28.99 24.57 15.23
#